data_81492e1ebfd24f30a3e52546e91bdf08
#
_entry.id   81492e1ebfd24f30a3e52546e91bdf08
#
_cell.length_a   1.000
_cell.length_b   1.000
_cell.length_c   1.000
_cell.angle_alpha   90.00
_cell.angle_beta   90.00
_cell.angle_gamma   90.00
#
_symmetry.space_group_name_H-M   'P 1'
#
loop_
_entity.id
_entity.type
_entity.pdbx_description
1 polymer ?
#
loop_
_entity_poly.entity_id
_entity_poly.type
_entity_poly.pdbx_seq_one_letter_code
_entity_poly.pdbx_strand_id
1 'polypeptide(L)'
;RFTESGSVKNFPTDLSQKIVEDPKTVELIQNKFGQIKEINTLDGLRIILLNEEIVHLRASKNAPEFRNYTEADSRDRAKELSQELNDMIASWNK
;
A
#
# COMPACT_ATOMS: atom_id res chain seq x y z
N ARG A 1 14.15 -9.11 8.00
CA ARG A 1 13.52 -8.59 6.79
C ARG A 1 13.80 -7.10 6.64
N PHE A 2 13.61 -6.62 5.46
CA PHE A 2 13.86 -5.20 5.15
C PHE A 2 12.53 -4.50 4.92
N THR A 3 12.42 -3.30 5.50
CA THR A 3 11.21 -2.50 5.39
C THR A 3 11.51 -1.21 4.63
N GLU A 4 10.50 -0.67 3.98
CA GLU A 4 10.59 0.62 3.31
C GLU A 4 9.28 1.37 3.54
N SER A 5 9.33 2.69 3.54
CA SER A 5 8.13 3.50 3.66
C SER A 5 8.10 4.56 2.57
N GLY A 6 6.90 4.94 2.19
CA GLY A 6 6.70 5.98 1.19
C GLY A 6 5.46 6.79 1.53
N SER A 7 5.31 7.90 0.83
CA SER A 7 4.17 8.78 1.01
C SER A 7 3.85 9.47 -0.31
N VAL A 8 2.58 9.46 -0.69
CA VAL A 8 2.10 10.24 -1.81
C VAL A 8 1.42 11.47 -1.22
N LYS A 9 2.03 12.63 -1.42
CA LYS A 9 1.57 13.89 -0.87
C LYS A 9 0.45 14.50 -1.70
N ASN A 10 -0.27 15.44 -1.09
CA ASN A 10 -1.40 16.13 -1.74
C ASN A 10 -2.49 15.15 -2.15
N PHE A 11 -2.69 14.12 -1.35
CA PHE A 11 -3.72 13.11 -1.57
C PHE A 11 -4.89 13.41 -0.61
N PRO A 12 -6.09 13.69 -1.12
CA PRO A 12 -7.22 14.05 -0.25
C PRO A 12 -7.53 12.93 0.76
N THR A 13 -7.69 13.29 2.02
CA THR A 13 -7.94 12.35 3.10
C THR A 13 -9.19 11.50 2.86
N ASP A 14 -10.27 12.14 2.40
CA ASP A 14 -11.52 11.42 2.12
C ASP A 14 -11.32 10.34 1.06
N LEU A 15 -10.54 10.65 0.03
CA LEU A 15 -10.27 9.71 -1.04
C LEU A 15 -9.42 8.55 -0.55
N SER A 16 -8.35 8.82 0.22
CA SER A 16 -7.49 7.76 0.73
C SER A 16 -8.27 6.83 1.68
N GLN A 17 -9.16 7.37 2.50
CA GLN A 17 -10.00 6.56 3.38
C GLN A 17 -10.92 5.63 2.57
N LYS A 18 -11.53 6.16 1.53
CA LYS A 18 -12.40 5.35 0.67
C LYS A 18 -11.62 4.23 0.00
N ILE A 19 -10.42 4.53 -0.48
CA ILE A 19 -9.58 3.55 -1.16
C ILE A 19 -9.19 2.42 -0.22
N VAL A 20 -8.80 2.75 1.01
CA VAL A 20 -8.43 1.74 2.01
C VAL A 20 -9.59 0.79 2.30
N GLU A 21 -10.82 1.29 2.24
CA GLU A 21 -12.04 0.51 2.55
C GLU A 21 -12.66 -0.19 1.34
N ASP A 22 -12.21 0.12 0.14
CA ASP A 22 -12.80 -0.37 -1.09
C ASP A 22 -12.26 -1.77 -1.44
N PRO A 23 -13.13 -2.78 -1.60
CA PRO A 23 -12.70 -4.11 -2.03
C PRO A 23 -11.94 -4.13 -3.35
N LYS A 24 -12.20 -3.17 -4.23
CA LYS A 24 -11.48 -3.06 -5.50
C LYS A 24 -9.98 -2.81 -5.31
N THR A 25 -9.61 -2.13 -4.21
CA THR A 25 -8.20 -1.87 -3.91
C THR A 25 -7.45 -3.18 -3.70
N VAL A 26 -8.05 -4.12 -2.95
CA VAL A 26 -7.47 -5.44 -2.73
C VAL A 26 -7.27 -6.16 -4.06
N GLU A 27 -8.27 -6.10 -4.94
CA GLU A 27 -8.20 -6.73 -6.25
C GLU A 27 -7.07 -6.14 -7.11
N LEU A 28 -6.94 -4.81 -7.12
CA LEU A 28 -5.88 -4.14 -7.87
C LEU A 28 -4.50 -4.52 -7.34
N ILE A 29 -4.36 -4.62 -6.03
CA ILE A 29 -3.09 -5.01 -5.41
C ILE A 29 -2.75 -6.46 -5.78
N GLN A 30 -3.73 -7.35 -5.73
CA GLN A 30 -3.51 -8.73 -6.11
C GLN A 30 -3.09 -8.86 -7.57
N ASN A 31 -3.73 -8.09 -8.45
CA ASN A 31 -3.38 -8.11 -9.87
C ASN A 31 -1.98 -7.58 -10.14
N LYS A 32 -1.53 -6.62 -9.34
CA LYS A 32 -0.21 -6.01 -9.51
C LYS A 32 0.91 -6.82 -8.87
N PHE A 33 0.70 -7.29 -7.64
CA PHE A 33 1.79 -7.83 -6.82
C PHE A 33 1.73 -9.35 -6.64
N GLY A 34 0.60 -9.98 -6.89
CA GLY A 34 0.47 -11.42 -6.79
C GLY A 34 -0.57 -11.85 -5.76
N GLN A 35 -0.71 -13.16 -5.64
CA GLN A 35 -1.74 -13.76 -4.81
C GLN A 35 -1.59 -13.37 -3.34
N ILE A 36 -2.73 -13.12 -2.70
CA ILE A 36 -2.79 -12.67 -1.31
C ILE A 36 -2.94 -13.86 -0.38
N LYS A 37 -2.17 -13.84 0.72
CA LYS A 37 -2.25 -14.82 1.77
C LYS A 37 -3.13 -14.36 2.92
N GLU A 38 -3.04 -13.08 3.31
CA GLU A 38 -3.75 -12.56 4.47
C GLU A 38 -4.00 -11.07 4.32
N ILE A 39 -5.12 -10.61 4.85
CA ILE A 39 -5.48 -9.19 4.88
C ILE A 39 -5.80 -8.81 6.32
N ASN A 40 -5.24 -7.68 6.77
CA ASN A 40 -5.51 -7.12 8.09
C ASN A 40 -5.93 -5.67 7.94
N THR A 41 -7.08 -5.32 8.49
CA THR A 41 -7.65 -3.98 8.35
C THR A 41 -7.71 -3.19 9.66
N LEU A 42 -6.98 -3.63 10.68
CA LEU A 42 -6.96 -2.93 11.98
C LEU A 42 -6.35 -1.54 11.88
N ASP A 43 -5.35 -1.37 11.01
CA ASP A 43 -4.69 -0.09 10.83
C ASP A 43 -4.42 0.11 9.34
N GLY A 44 -5.42 0.62 8.64
CA GLY A 44 -5.36 0.75 7.20
C GLY A 44 -5.61 -0.57 6.50
N LEU A 45 -4.89 -0.82 5.43
CA LEU A 45 -5.03 -2.04 4.64
C LEU A 45 -3.66 -2.71 4.55
N ARG A 46 -3.44 -3.72 5.39
CA ARG A 46 -2.18 -4.46 5.43
C ARG A 46 -2.38 -5.80 4.74
N ILE A 47 -1.62 -6.02 3.69
CA ILE A 47 -1.75 -7.20 2.86
C ILE A 47 -0.45 -7.99 2.89
N ILE A 48 -0.56 -9.28 3.23
CA ILE A 48 0.55 -10.22 3.16
C ILE A 48 0.34 -11.05 1.91
N LEU A 49 1.32 -11.03 1.01
CA LEU A 49 1.26 -11.81 -0.23
C LEU A 49 1.68 -13.25 0.04
N LEU A 50 1.34 -14.13 -0.88
CA LEU A 50 1.66 -15.55 -0.73
C LEU A 50 3.17 -15.79 -0.65
N ASN A 51 3.98 -14.94 -1.28
CA ASN A 51 5.43 -15.01 -1.20
C ASN A 51 6.02 -14.37 0.06
N GLU A 52 5.16 -14.01 1.03
CA GLU A 52 5.51 -13.39 2.31
C GLU A 52 5.90 -11.91 2.23
N GLU A 53 5.86 -11.30 1.08
CA GLU A 53 6.05 -9.85 0.98
C GLU A 53 4.83 -9.14 1.53
N ILE A 54 5.03 -7.93 2.08
CA ILE A 54 3.96 -7.17 2.69
C ILE A 54 3.82 -5.82 2.01
N VAL A 55 2.58 -5.45 1.70
CA VAL A 55 2.23 -4.11 1.22
C VAL A 55 1.15 -3.58 2.15
N HIS A 56 1.34 -2.36 2.65
CA HIS A 56 0.47 -1.77 3.67
C HIS A 56 0.14 -0.34 3.26
N LEU A 57 -1.14 -0.06 3.08
CA LEU A 57 -1.65 1.26 2.75
C LEU A 57 -2.26 1.88 3.99
N ARG A 58 -1.93 3.13 4.25
CA ARG A 58 -2.43 3.82 5.43
C ARG A 58 -2.77 5.28 5.10
N ALA A 59 -4.04 5.62 5.23
CA ALA A 59 -4.48 7.01 5.07
C ALA A 59 -4.02 7.83 6.27
N SER A 60 -3.40 8.99 6.01
CA SER A 60 -3.01 9.88 7.09
C SER A 60 -4.21 10.72 7.54
N LYS A 61 -4.39 10.86 8.84
CA LYS A 61 -5.47 11.69 9.40
C LYS A 61 -5.03 13.14 9.63
N ASN A 62 -3.71 13.36 9.69
CA ASN A 62 -3.16 14.67 10.07
C ASN A 62 -2.67 15.49 8.88
N ALA A 63 -2.55 14.88 7.73
CA ALA A 63 -2.04 15.55 6.54
C ALA A 63 -2.65 14.91 5.29
N PRO A 64 -2.77 15.65 4.17
CA PRO A 64 -3.27 15.07 2.93
C PRO A 64 -2.20 14.21 2.28
N GLU A 65 -1.93 13.07 2.89
CA GLU A 65 -0.93 12.11 2.45
C GLU A 65 -1.52 10.71 2.46
N PHE A 66 -1.10 9.90 1.50
CA PHE A 66 -1.42 8.48 1.48
C PHE A 66 -0.10 7.73 1.68
N ARG A 67 0.05 7.13 2.85
CA ARG A 67 1.28 6.46 3.24
C ARG A 67 1.26 5.00 2.87
N ASN A 68 2.45 4.45 2.62
CA ASN A 68 2.60 3.03 2.40
C ASN A 68 3.84 2.50 3.10
N TYR A 69 3.80 1.22 3.41
CA TYR A 69 4.91 0.51 4.04
C TYR A 69 5.03 -0.82 3.32
N THR A 70 6.26 -1.21 3.03
CA THR A 70 6.52 -2.49 2.36
C THR A 70 7.58 -3.27 3.12
N GLU A 71 7.57 -4.58 2.96
CA GLU A 71 8.51 -5.47 3.61
C GLU A 71 8.86 -6.62 2.67
N ALA A 72 10.14 -6.94 2.59
CA ALA A 72 10.63 -7.98 1.69
C ALA A 72 11.93 -8.57 2.21
N ASP A 73 12.43 -9.61 1.54
CA ASP A 73 13.65 -10.32 1.95
C ASP A 73 14.92 -9.56 1.62
N SER A 74 14.86 -8.56 0.77
CA SER A 74 16.03 -7.72 0.45
C SER A 74 15.63 -6.25 0.46
N ARG A 75 16.64 -5.40 0.69
CA ARG A 75 16.44 -3.95 0.68
C ARG A 75 15.98 -3.48 -0.70
N ASP A 76 16.62 -3.98 -1.73
CA ASP A 76 16.28 -3.59 -3.10
C ASP A 76 14.84 -3.95 -3.44
N ARG A 77 14.40 -5.14 -3.00
CA ARG A 77 13.03 -5.57 -3.26
C ARG A 77 12.02 -4.73 -2.48
N ALA A 78 12.33 -4.40 -1.22
CA ALA A 78 11.45 -3.54 -0.40
C ALA A 78 11.29 -2.16 -1.05
N LYS A 79 12.38 -1.58 -1.57
CA LYS A 79 12.34 -0.30 -2.28
C LYS A 79 11.54 -0.39 -3.58
N GLU A 80 11.71 -1.47 -4.33
CA GLU A 80 10.98 -1.70 -5.57
C GLU A 80 9.49 -1.77 -5.31
N LEU A 81 9.08 -2.54 -4.29
CA LEU A 81 7.67 -2.62 -3.90
C LEU A 81 7.12 -1.25 -3.50
N SER A 82 7.89 -0.50 -2.71
CA SER A 82 7.47 0.83 -2.28
C SER A 82 7.29 1.78 -3.46
N GLN A 83 8.21 1.75 -4.41
CA GLN A 83 8.13 2.60 -5.59
C GLN A 83 6.92 2.24 -6.46
N GLU A 84 6.72 0.95 -6.69
CA GLU A 84 5.56 0.49 -7.47
C GLU A 84 4.25 0.84 -6.78
N LEU A 85 4.20 0.72 -5.46
CA LEU A 85 3.03 1.06 -4.69
C LEU A 85 2.77 2.57 -4.71
N ASN A 86 3.81 3.38 -4.58
CA ASN A 86 3.69 4.84 -4.71
C ASN A 86 3.14 5.24 -6.07
N ASP A 87 3.64 4.64 -7.13
CA ASP A 87 3.19 4.94 -8.49
C ASP A 87 1.71 4.57 -8.66
N MET A 88 1.32 3.43 -8.13
CA MET A 88 -0.07 2.99 -8.18
C MET A 88 -0.99 3.95 -7.42
N ILE A 89 -0.60 4.32 -6.19
CA ILE A 89 -1.38 5.25 -5.36
C ILE A 89 -1.50 6.61 -6.06
N ALA A 90 -0.41 7.12 -6.59
CA ALA A 90 -0.42 8.40 -7.29
C ALA A 90 -1.40 8.40 -8.47
N SER A 91 -1.54 7.28 -9.15
CA SER A 91 -2.45 7.16 -10.29
C SER A 91 -3.91 7.23 -9.87
N TRP A 92 -4.22 7.00 -8.61
CA TRP A 92 -5.60 7.04 -8.10
C TRP A 92 -6.06 8.46 -7.76
N ASN A 93 -5.14 9.39 -7.66
CA ASN A 93 -5.45 10.79 -7.32
C ASN A 93 -5.72 11.59 -8.59
N LYS A 94 -6.91 11.44 -9.13
CA LYS A 94 -7.31 12.12 -10.36
C LYS A 94 -8.62 12.86 -10.22
#